data_10b0acd0deb39b90689388290a24f10e
#
_entry.id   10b0acd0deb39b90689388290a24f10e
#
_cell.length_a   1.000
_cell.length_b   1.000
_cell.length_c   1.000
_cell.angle_alpha   90.00
_cell.angle_beta   90.00
_cell.angle_gamma   90.00
#
_symmetry.space_group_name_H-M   'P 1'
#
loop_
_entity.id
_entity.type
_entity.pdbx_description
1 polymer ?
#
loop_
_entity_poly.entity_id
_entity_poly.type
_entity_poly.pdbx_seq_one_letter_code
_entity_poly.pdbx_strand_id
1 'polypeptide(L)'
;MYKIFIYKYISLIIILFNFTCKKFDLIESSLLEEAIVNGNLAQESFTRSLSFTNAWLGLRDSESELIPSNINNKINLWEPANSGADNYPFMVLTAYLLDKDLYHGVLLEMLINEKKLTSRIGSLPDVYSFTKNTFENENLDLGNIIFGASEYIKDGLMPLNEFIGASPWQDRMIEILDDLYIHINDFDSLDEYFIKSSQVEEINGEMLQTLSRVYWMTGDQKYLDWAIKIADYYLLEVDFSNVEYLKLRDHGCEIVGGLSELYMTLHLLSLEKKYEYQPALYRLLDKILTFGRNQDGFFYNSINLKANQVIDNRIADTWGYTLNAFYTVWMTDQKSEYLEAVLKPFQSLNNSYRNFEWEPKKQLGPLGSQDGYADAIESGINIYNRMQDSKLKTWIDSEIQVLFGMQKNSGIIEGWHGDGNFARTALMYGLWKTQGAHLEPWQPSVKIGAISNEDKTYFVITAQDDWEGQLLFDQKRHKTILNLPEDYPRINQFPEWFTLDQDATYSIQSNKEQLIGKYEGKNLKRGVALSLSANEQCVILVKKTPNLK
;
A
#
# COMPACT_ATOMS: atom_id res chain seq x y z
N MET A 1 -43.78 23.66 37.32
CA MET A 1 -44.47 24.04 36.06
C MET A 1 -43.46 24.31 34.94
N TYR A 2 -42.47 23.41 34.75
CA TYR A 2 -41.39 23.55 33.73
C TYR A 2 -41.04 22.24 33.00
N LYS A 3 -41.93 21.22 33.06
CA LYS A 3 -41.68 19.91 32.41
C LYS A 3 -42.62 19.58 31.24
N ILE A 4 -43.49 20.49 30.81
CA ILE A 4 -44.46 20.20 29.72
C ILE A 4 -44.10 20.89 28.40
N PHE A 5 -43.11 21.79 28.35
CA PHE A 5 -42.80 22.55 27.15
C PHE A 5 -41.75 21.89 26.24
N ILE A 6 -40.99 20.90 26.71
CA ILE A 6 -39.89 20.27 25.92
C ILE A 6 -40.42 19.15 24.99
N TYR A 7 -41.55 18.51 25.34
CA TYR A 7 -42.08 17.42 24.50
C TYR A 7 -42.86 17.89 23.26
N LYS A 8 -43.27 19.13 23.18
CA LYS A 8 -43.99 19.65 22.00
C LYS A 8 -43.09 20.09 20.86
N TYR A 9 -41.82 20.42 21.12
CA TYR A 9 -40.87 20.81 20.07
C TYR A 9 -40.13 19.62 19.45
N ILE A 10 -39.95 18.51 20.16
CA ILE A 10 -39.35 17.28 19.64
C ILE A 10 -40.30 16.57 18.66
N SER A 11 -41.62 16.63 18.90
CA SER A 11 -42.61 16.06 17.97
C SER A 11 -42.80 16.88 16.68
N LEU A 12 -42.43 18.17 16.66
CA LEU A 12 -42.57 19.01 15.47
C LEU A 12 -41.34 18.89 14.52
N ILE A 13 -40.17 18.52 15.04
CA ILE A 13 -38.95 18.27 14.25
C ILE A 13 -39.03 16.91 13.56
N ILE A 14 -39.73 15.93 14.15
CA ILE A 14 -39.93 14.60 13.54
C ILE A 14 -40.95 14.64 12.38
N ILE A 15 -41.85 15.62 12.35
CA ILE A 15 -42.89 15.74 11.31
C ILE A 15 -42.37 16.48 10.06
N LEU A 16 -41.32 17.28 10.14
CA LEU A 16 -40.77 18.02 9.00
C LEU A 16 -39.74 17.22 8.18
N PHE A 17 -39.31 16.04 8.65
CA PHE A 17 -38.43 15.14 7.88
C PHE A 17 -39.18 14.06 7.08
N ASN A 18 -40.51 14.05 7.05
CA ASN A 18 -41.30 13.03 6.37
C ASN A 18 -41.87 13.46 5.00
N PHE A 19 -41.36 14.51 4.39
CA PHE A 19 -41.73 14.83 3.01
C PHE A 19 -40.54 14.61 2.07
N THR A 20 -40.70 13.61 1.21
CA THR A 20 -39.89 13.13 0.10
C THR A 20 -38.88 12.02 0.42
N CYS A 21 -39.30 10.94 1.02
CA CYS A 21 -38.63 9.68 0.85
C CYS A 21 -39.59 8.71 0.15
N LYS A 22 -39.57 8.63 -1.17
CA LYS A 22 -39.91 7.38 -1.84
C LYS A 22 -38.96 6.35 -1.20
N LYS A 23 -39.50 5.39 -0.42
CA LYS A 23 -38.73 4.27 0.13
C LYS A 23 -38.03 3.60 -1.02
N PHE A 24 -36.74 3.81 -1.13
CA PHE A 24 -35.89 3.03 -2.03
C PHE A 24 -35.59 1.72 -1.30
N ASP A 25 -36.27 0.65 -1.70
CA ASP A 25 -35.92 -0.74 -1.30
C ASP A 25 -34.64 -1.24 -2.00
N LEU A 26 -33.77 -0.31 -2.47
CA LEU A 26 -32.53 -0.64 -3.17
C LEU A 26 -31.44 -1.19 -2.24
N ILE A 27 -31.42 -0.74 -1.00
CA ILE A 27 -30.41 -1.08 0.00
C ILE A 27 -31.07 -1.18 1.38
N GLU A 28 -30.68 -2.18 2.14
CA GLU A 28 -31.09 -2.30 3.54
C GLU A 28 -30.57 -1.10 4.36
N SER A 29 -31.36 -0.66 5.33
CA SER A 29 -31.03 0.54 6.14
C SER A 29 -29.65 0.43 6.81
N SER A 30 -29.30 -0.75 7.32
CA SER A 30 -28.00 -0.99 7.96
C SER A 30 -26.83 -0.87 6.99
N LEU A 31 -26.97 -1.38 5.77
CA LEU A 31 -25.94 -1.27 4.72
C LEU A 31 -25.80 0.19 4.23
N LEU A 32 -26.92 0.91 4.13
CA LEU A 32 -26.90 2.33 3.78
C LEU A 32 -26.17 3.16 4.85
N GLU A 33 -26.47 2.94 6.12
CA GLU A 33 -25.79 3.61 7.23
C GLU A 33 -24.30 3.29 7.24
N GLU A 34 -23.90 2.04 7.05
CA GLU A 34 -22.49 1.65 6.97
C GLU A 34 -21.78 2.29 5.78
N ALA A 35 -22.41 2.33 4.60
CA ALA A 35 -21.84 3.01 3.44
C ALA A 35 -21.66 4.53 3.65
N ILE A 36 -22.60 5.18 4.34
CA ILE A 36 -22.47 6.61 4.72
C ILE A 36 -21.30 6.82 5.69
N VAL A 37 -21.16 5.95 6.69
CA VAL A 37 -20.02 5.98 7.63
C VAL A 37 -18.72 5.78 6.87
N ASN A 38 -18.65 4.80 5.98
CA ASN A 38 -17.49 4.56 5.12
C ASN A 38 -17.15 5.81 4.28
N GLY A 39 -18.15 6.54 3.77
CA GLY A 39 -17.93 7.79 3.05
C GLY A 39 -17.29 8.89 3.90
N ASN A 40 -17.64 9.00 5.16
CA ASN A 40 -17.00 9.94 6.07
C ASN A 40 -15.55 9.55 6.38
N LEU A 41 -15.30 8.25 6.60
CA LEU A 41 -13.96 7.72 6.87
C LEU A 41 -13.04 7.87 5.65
N ALA A 42 -13.54 7.58 4.45
CA ALA A 42 -12.80 7.78 3.20
C ALA A 42 -12.46 9.25 2.98
N GLN A 43 -13.44 10.15 3.18
CA GLN A 43 -13.23 11.59 3.03
C GLN A 43 -12.16 12.11 4.00
N GLU A 44 -12.18 11.67 5.26
CA GLU A 44 -11.14 12.01 6.23
C GLU A 44 -9.76 11.52 5.76
N SER A 45 -9.66 10.26 5.33
CA SER A 45 -8.43 9.65 4.83
C SER A 45 -7.82 10.44 3.65
N PHE A 46 -8.63 10.74 2.65
CA PHE A 46 -8.21 11.50 1.47
C PHE A 46 -7.81 12.93 1.82
N THR A 47 -8.57 13.60 2.68
CA THR A 47 -8.24 14.95 3.14
C THR A 47 -6.89 14.98 3.88
N ARG A 48 -6.61 13.98 4.71
CA ARG A 48 -5.34 13.87 5.44
C ARG A 48 -4.17 13.59 4.52
N SER A 49 -4.32 12.73 3.52
CA SER A 49 -3.28 12.47 2.51
C SER A 49 -3.00 13.71 1.67
N LEU A 50 -4.03 14.46 1.27
CA LEU A 50 -3.85 15.72 0.54
C LEU A 50 -3.19 16.80 1.42
N SER A 51 -3.54 16.86 2.71
CA SER A 51 -2.90 17.77 3.67
C SER A 51 -1.41 17.47 3.85
N PHE A 52 -1.03 16.18 3.93
CA PHE A 52 0.37 15.75 3.92
C PHE A 52 1.07 16.19 2.63
N THR A 53 0.49 15.90 1.47
CA THR A 53 1.06 16.26 0.16
C THR A 53 1.32 17.76 0.06
N ASN A 54 0.35 18.60 0.42
CA ASN A 54 0.50 20.04 0.38
C ASN A 54 1.56 20.56 1.38
N ALA A 55 1.65 19.95 2.55
CA ALA A 55 2.63 20.32 3.56
C ALA A 55 4.07 20.05 3.08
N TRP A 56 4.33 18.87 2.51
CA TRP A 56 5.64 18.52 1.98
C TRP A 56 5.98 19.28 0.69
N LEU A 57 5.02 19.57 -0.18
CA LEU A 57 5.21 20.47 -1.33
C LEU A 57 5.63 21.87 -0.89
N GLY A 58 5.14 22.36 0.24
CA GLY A 58 5.55 23.65 0.83
C GLY A 58 6.99 23.69 1.32
N LEU A 59 7.65 22.53 1.44
CA LEU A 59 9.05 22.40 1.92
C LEU A 59 10.06 22.20 0.78
N ARG A 60 9.62 22.22 -0.47
CA ARG A 60 10.50 22.05 -1.63
C ARG A 60 11.60 23.09 -1.64
N ASP A 61 12.78 22.68 -2.05
CA ASP A 61 13.86 23.60 -2.38
C ASP A 61 13.48 24.41 -3.64
N SER A 62 13.71 25.71 -3.60
CA SER A 62 13.25 26.63 -4.65
C SER A 62 14.04 26.57 -5.95
N GLU A 63 15.22 25.96 -5.97
CA GLU A 63 16.07 25.81 -7.15
C GLU A 63 15.93 24.44 -7.80
N SER A 64 15.98 23.37 -7.00
CA SER A 64 15.84 21.99 -7.48
C SER A 64 14.40 21.53 -7.61
N GLU A 65 13.45 22.16 -6.93
CA GLU A 65 12.04 21.75 -6.78
C GLU A 65 11.87 20.38 -6.10
N LEU A 66 12.93 19.82 -5.47
CA LEU A 66 12.90 18.55 -4.77
C LEU A 66 12.50 18.75 -3.30
N ILE A 67 11.86 17.74 -2.72
CA ILE A 67 11.51 17.73 -1.29
C ILE A 67 12.70 17.27 -0.44
N PRO A 68 12.87 17.80 0.79
CA PRO A 68 13.91 17.35 1.69
C PRO A 68 13.64 15.95 2.24
N SER A 69 14.69 15.27 2.72
CA SER A 69 14.58 13.98 3.39
C SER A 69 14.01 14.10 4.80
N ASN A 70 14.40 15.14 5.53
CA ASN A 70 13.99 15.35 6.92
C ASN A 70 14.08 16.84 7.28
N ILE A 71 13.03 17.39 7.89
CA ILE A 71 12.95 18.82 8.21
C ILE A 71 13.83 19.23 9.42
N ASN A 72 14.27 18.27 10.24
CA ASN A 72 15.01 18.55 11.45
C ASN A 72 16.54 18.57 11.23
N ASN A 73 17.07 17.64 10.43
CA ASN A 73 18.52 17.45 10.29
C ASN A 73 19.01 17.20 8.85
N LYS A 74 18.11 16.96 7.89
CA LYS A 74 18.42 16.74 6.47
C LYS A 74 17.54 17.58 5.56
N ILE A 75 17.23 18.81 5.98
CA ILE A 75 16.37 19.75 5.23
C ILE A 75 17.04 20.22 3.92
N ASN A 76 18.35 20.09 3.81
CA ASN A 76 19.12 20.49 2.63
C ASN A 76 19.49 19.31 1.73
N LEU A 77 18.95 18.12 1.98
CA LEU A 77 19.27 16.90 1.23
C LEU A 77 18.01 16.27 0.66
N TRP A 78 18.12 15.83 -0.57
CA TRP A 78 17.25 14.81 -1.16
C TRP A 78 18.00 13.47 -1.13
N GLU A 79 17.32 12.40 -0.72
CA GLU A 79 17.90 11.06 -0.62
C GLU A 79 16.99 10.06 -1.34
N PRO A 80 17.53 9.17 -2.20
CA PRO A 80 16.71 8.18 -2.92
C PRO A 80 15.98 7.22 -1.97
N ALA A 81 16.66 6.72 -0.94
CA ALA A 81 16.09 5.80 0.05
C ALA A 81 15.04 6.44 0.99
N ASN A 82 14.88 7.75 0.95
CA ASN A 82 14.02 8.48 1.89
C ASN A 82 13.02 9.38 1.14
N SER A 83 13.50 10.55 0.63
CA SER A 83 12.62 11.46 -0.12
C SER A 83 11.99 10.77 -1.34
N GLY A 84 12.80 9.98 -2.05
CA GLY A 84 12.41 9.23 -3.24
C GLY A 84 11.50 8.05 -2.94
N ALA A 85 11.86 7.22 -1.97
CA ALA A 85 11.16 5.97 -1.67
C ALA A 85 9.84 6.17 -0.93
N ASP A 86 9.79 7.05 0.08
CA ASP A 86 8.65 7.13 0.98
C ASP A 86 7.71 8.31 0.68
N ASN A 87 8.19 9.56 0.79
CA ASN A 87 7.30 10.71 0.70
C ASN A 87 6.79 10.96 -0.71
N TYR A 88 7.69 11.02 -1.69
CA TYR A 88 7.37 11.45 -3.04
C TYR A 88 6.35 10.55 -3.76
N PRO A 89 6.46 9.21 -3.77
CA PRO A 89 5.52 8.36 -4.48
C PRO A 89 4.10 8.43 -3.93
N PHE A 90 3.95 8.59 -2.62
CA PHE A 90 2.62 8.70 -2.01
C PHE A 90 2.02 10.11 -2.14
N MET A 91 2.84 11.15 -2.35
CA MET A 91 2.37 12.45 -2.83
C MET A 91 1.83 12.34 -4.26
N VAL A 92 2.54 11.63 -5.14
CA VAL A 92 2.11 11.38 -6.53
C VAL A 92 0.80 10.60 -6.57
N LEU A 93 0.68 9.53 -5.80
CA LEU A 93 -0.53 8.72 -5.74
C LEU A 93 -1.72 9.49 -5.15
N THR A 94 -1.47 10.30 -4.11
CA THR A 94 -2.48 11.21 -3.56
C THR A 94 -3.00 12.15 -4.63
N ALA A 95 -2.11 12.80 -5.36
CA ALA A 95 -2.48 13.74 -6.41
C ALA A 95 -3.16 13.04 -7.60
N TYR A 96 -2.70 11.86 -7.99
CA TYR A 96 -3.36 11.04 -9.02
C TYR A 96 -4.84 10.80 -8.70
N LEU A 97 -5.18 10.54 -7.45
CA LEU A 97 -6.54 10.28 -7.01
C LEU A 97 -7.36 11.56 -6.77
N LEU A 98 -6.73 12.62 -6.26
CA LEU A 98 -7.45 13.75 -5.65
C LEU A 98 -7.22 15.10 -6.34
N ASP A 99 -6.10 15.30 -7.05
CA ASP A 99 -5.72 16.59 -7.63
C ASP A 99 -4.87 16.42 -8.89
N LYS A 100 -5.53 16.41 -10.04
CA LYS A 100 -4.86 16.19 -11.34
C LYS A 100 -3.92 17.32 -11.73
N ASP A 101 -4.14 18.54 -11.23
CA ASP A 101 -3.25 19.67 -11.52
C ASP A 101 -1.91 19.49 -10.81
N LEU A 102 -1.91 19.03 -9.56
CA LEU A 102 -0.68 18.65 -8.86
C LEU A 102 0.02 17.47 -9.54
N TYR A 103 -0.75 16.46 -9.96
CA TYR A 103 -0.20 15.25 -10.60
C TYR A 103 0.50 15.57 -11.93
N HIS A 104 -0.15 16.31 -12.84
CA HIS A 104 0.40 16.66 -14.14
C HIS A 104 1.34 17.86 -14.12
N GLY A 105 1.32 18.65 -13.06
CA GLY A 105 2.16 19.83 -12.86
C GLY A 105 3.39 19.52 -12.01
N VAL A 106 3.40 20.09 -10.81
CA VAL A 106 4.58 20.12 -9.92
C VAL A 106 5.18 18.73 -9.61
N LEU A 107 4.37 17.68 -9.49
CA LEU A 107 4.91 16.34 -9.17
C LEU A 107 5.57 15.69 -10.39
N LEU A 108 5.08 15.95 -11.60
CA LEU A 108 5.77 15.52 -12.82
C LEU A 108 7.06 16.32 -13.06
N GLU A 109 7.04 17.63 -12.80
CA GLU A 109 8.24 18.47 -12.84
C GLU A 109 9.30 18.02 -11.83
N MET A 110 8.88 17.62 -10.63
CA MET A 110 9.75 17.04 -9.61
C MET A 110 10.45 15.75 -10.11
N LEU A 111 9.75 14.85 -10.80
CA LEU A 111 10.35 13.66 -11.41
C LEU A 111 11.42 14.04 -12.46
N ILE A 112 11.13 15.01 -13.31
CA ILE A 112 12.08 15.46 -14.33
C ILE A 112 13.35 16.04 -13.69
N ASN A 113 13.19 16.83 -12.63
CA ASN A 113 14.30 17.42 -11.88
C ASN A 113 15.06 16.36 -11.09
N GLU A 114 14.36 15.43 -10.42
CA GLU A 114 14.99 14.29 -9.74
C GLU A 114 15.92 13.54 -10.71
N LYS A 115 15.38 13.07 -11.81
CA LYS A 115 16.15 12.35 -12.83
C LYS A 115 17.37 13.15 -13.32
N LYS A 116 17.21 14.45 -13.57
CA LYS A 116 18.27 15.32 -14.08
C LYS A 116 19.38 15.59 -13.05
N LEU A 117 19.00 15.80 -11.78
CA LEU A 117 19.91 16.29 -10.76
C LEU A 117 20.57 15.17 -9.94
N THR A 118 19.87 14.05 -9.76
CA THR A 118 20.30 12.98 -8.84
C THR A 118 20.93 11.78 -9.54
N SER A 119 20.73 11.58 -10.84
CA SER A 119 21.34 10.49 -11.60
C SER A 119 22.85 10.66 -11.70
N ARG A 120 23.61 9.79 -11.02
CA ARG A 120 25.07 9.90 -10.89
C ARG A 120 25.84 8.90 -11.75
N ILE A 121 25.35 7.65 -11.80
CA ILE A 121 25.89 6.60 -12.68
C ILE A 121 24.74 6.13 -13.54
N GLY A 122 24.76 6.46 -14.85
CA GLY A 122 23.60 6.20 -15.68
C GLY A 122 22.36 6.84 -15.07
N SER A 123 21.31 6.04 -14.83
CA SER A 123 20.07 6.46 -14.19
C SER A 123 20.04 6.28 -12.68
N LEU A 124 21.12 5.74 -12.07
CA LEU A 124 21.16 5.47 -10.63
C LEU A 124 21.20 6.75 -9.81
N PRO A 125 20.23 6.99 -8.92
CA PRO A 125 20.16 8.20 -8.11
C PRO A 125 21.15 8.14 -6.94
N ASP A 126 21.71 9.29 -6.58
CA ASP A 126 22.54 9.50 -5.39
C ASP A 126 22.05 10.71 -4.59
N VAL A 127 22.51 10.85 -3.37
CA VAL A 127 22.15 11.93 -2.45
C VAL A 127 22.53 13.29 -3.05
N TYR A 128 21.52 14.15 -3.20
CA TYR A 128 21.67 15.50 -3.75
C TYR A 128 21.58 16.56 -2.65
N SER A 129 22.51 17.51 -2.66
CA SER A 129 22.59 18.60 -1.70
C SER A 129 22.08 19.91 -2.31
N PHE A 130 21.03 20.46 -1.73
CA PHE A 130 20.45 21.74 -2.16
C PHE A 130 21.44 22.90 -1.95
N THR A 131 22.23 22.86 -0.89
CA THR A 131 23.21 23.93 -0.60
C THR A 131 24.44 23.89 -1.49
N LYS A 132 24.82 22.68 -1.98
CA LYS A 132 25.97 22.50 -2.87
C LYS A 132 25.58 22.57 -4.34
N ASN A 133 24.30 22.44 -4.66
CA ASN A 133 23.77 22.26 -6.01
C ASN A 133 24.44 21.11 -6.78
N THR A 134 24.78 20.03 -6.07
CA THR A 134 25.43 18.83 -6.58
C THR A 134 25.26 17.68 -5.59
N PHE A 135 25.89 16.55 -5.87
CA PHE A 135 25.93 15.40 -4.96
C PHE A 135 26.52 15.75 -3.61
N GLU A 136 25.96 15.18 -2.53
CA GLU A 136 26.44 15.45 -1.18
C GLU A 136 27.86 14.98 -0.97
N ASN A 137 28.21 13.79 -1.45
CA ASN A 137 29.56 13.24 -1.37
C ASN A 137 30.31 13.43 -2.70
N GLU A 138 31.55 13.95 -2.61
CA GLU A 138 32.42 14.06 -3.80
C GLU A 138 32.85 12.68 -4.32
N ASN A 139 33.19 11.78 -3.39
CA ASN A 139 33.56 10.41 -3.71
C ASN A 139 32.34 9.56 -3.98
N LEU A 140 32.46 8.69 -4.96
CA LEU A 140 31.42 7.71 -5.29
C LEU A 140 31.34 6.65 -4.20
N ASP A 141 30.16 6.48 -3.62
CA ASP A 141 29.83 5.37 -2.73
C ASP A 141 28.81 4.46 -3.43
N LEU A 142 29.32 3.46 -4.13
CA LEU A 142 28.49 2.58 -4.95
C LEU A 142 27.50 1.78 -4.09
N GLY A 143 27.90 1.38 -2.88
CA GLY A 143 27.00 0.67 -1.97
C GLY A 143 25.79 1.50 -1.55
N ASN A 144 26.01 2.74 -1.21
CA ASN A 144 24.92 3.66 -0.86
C ASN A 144 24.02 3.98 -2.06
N ILE A 145 24.59 4.07 -3.27
CA ILE A 145 23.82 4.28 -4.50
C ILE A 145 22.93 3.07 -4.80
N ILE A 146 23.46 1.85 -4.69
CA ILE A 146 22.69 0.62 -4.91
C ILE A 146 21.56 0.49 -3.89
N PHE A 147 21.87 0.69 -2.60
CA PHE A 147 20.87 0.68 -1.54
C PHE A 147 19.76 1.71 -1.80
N GLY A 148 20.13 2.97 -2.04
CA GLY A 148 19.14 4.02 -2.31
C GLY A 148 18.32 3.78 -3.58
N ALA A 149 18.90 3.17 -4.61
CA ALA A 149 18.20 2.81 -5.83
C ALA A 149 17.21 1.66 -5.60
N SER A 150 17.58 0.61 -4.84
CA SER A 150 16.69 -0.52 -4.53
C SER A 150 15.48 -0.07 -3.70
N GLU A 151 15.69 0.74 -2.66
CA GLU A 151 14.64 1.35 -1.85
C GLU A 151 13.68 2.19 -2.71
N TYR A 152 14.24 3.12 -3.52
CA TYR A 152 13.42 3.98 -4.37
C TYR A 152 12.54 3.20 -5.34
N ILE A 153 13.10 2.12 -5.94
CA ILE A 153 12.33 1.24 -6.83
C ILE A 153 11.26 0.49 -6.03
N LYS A 154 11.66 -0.25 -5.00
CA LYS A 154 10.79 -1.22 -4.33
C LYS A 154 9.72 -0.56 -3.48
N ASP A 155 10.08 0.40 -2.62
CA ASP A 155 9.13 1.01 -1.69
C ASP A 155 8.34 2.15 -2.31
N GLY A 156 8.94 2.85 -3.26
CA GLY A 156 8.34 4.02 -3.87
C GLY A 156 7.69 3.77 -5.23
N LEU A 157 8.53 3.50 -6.23
CA LEU A 157 8.06 3.47 -7.61
C LEU A 157 7.23 2.22 -7.93
N MET A 158 7.53 1.06 -7.33
CA MET A 158 6.80 -0.18 -7.58
C MET A 158 5.33 -0.08 -7.15
N PRO A 159 4.96 0.26 -5.89
CA PRO A 159 3.56 0.38 -5.49
C PRO A 159 2.82 1.48 -6.27
N LEU A 160 3.51 2.57 -6.61
CA LEU A 160 2.95 3.62 -7.47
C LEU A 160 2.58 3.06 -8.85
N ASN A 161 3.50 2.33 -9.49
CA ASN A 161 3.30 1.77 -10.83
C ASN A 161 2.31 0.60 -10.84
N GLU A 162 2.24 -0.21 -9.78
CA GLU A 162 1.19 -1.23 -9.62
C GLU A 162 -0.21 -0.60 -9.58
N PHE A 163 -0.34 0.64 -9.12
CA PHE A 163 -1.61 1.34 -9.06
C PHE A 163 -1.94 2.12 -10.35
N ILE A 164 -0.98 2.93 -10.84
CA ILE A 164 -1.22 3.84 -11.97
C ILE A 164 -1.05 3.13 -13.32
N GLY A 165 -0.09 2.20 -13.43
CA GLY A 165 0.32 1.56 -14.67
C GLY A 165 1.31 2.42 -15.48
N ALA A 166 1.24 2.29 -16.81
CA ALA A 166 2.15 2.97 -17.73
C ALA A 166 2.16 4.50 -17.51
N SER A 167 3.33 5.03 -17.16
CA SER A 167 3.51 6.42 -16.74
C SER A 167 4.99 6.81 -16.77
N PRO A 168 5.35 8.11 -16.71
CA PRO A 168 6.73 8.54 -16.58
C PRO A 168 7.47 7.96 -15.36
N TRP A 169 6.75 7.63 -14.29
CA TRP A 169 7.30 6.98 -13.10
C TRP A 169 7.64 5.51 -13.35
N GLN A 170 6.88 4.81 -14.21
CA GLN A 170 7.22 3.46 -14.65
C GLN A 170 8.49 3.48 -15.50
N ASP A 171 8.62 4.43 -16.42
CA ASP A 171 9.83 4.59 -17.23
C ASP A 171 11.05 4.82 -16.33
N ARG A 172 10.91 5.71 -15.32
CA ARG A 172 11.99 5.98 -14.35
C ARG A 172 12.39 4.72 -13.57
N MET A 173 11.42 3.96 -13.10
CA MET A 173 11.68 2.70 -12.39
C MET A 173 12.47 1.70 -13.23
N ILE A 174 12.05 1.49 -14.48
CA ILE A 174 12.72 0.55 -15.39
C ILE A 174 14.13 1.03 -15.74
N GLU A 175 14.34 2.33 -16.00
CA GLU A 175 15.68 2.89 -16.25
C GLU A 175 16.63 2.63 -15.08
N ILE A 176 16.19 2.89 -13.83
CA ILE A 176 17.02 2.64 -12.66
C ILE A 176 17.33 1.14 -12.54
N LEU A 177 16.32 0.28 -12.70
CA LEU A 177 16.48 -1.17 -12.59
C LEU A 177 17.42 -1.75 -13.66
N ASP A 178 17.33 -1.24 -14.89
CA ASP A 178 18.19 -1.67 -15.99
C ASP A 178 19.65 -1.24 -15.76
N ASP A 179 19.88 -0.05 -15.25
CA ASP A 179 21.24 0.41 -14.92
C ASP A 179 21.80 -0.32 -13.69
N LEU A 180 20.97 -0.67 -12.69
CA LEU A 180 21.38 -1.58 -11.62
C LEU A 180 21.86 -2.91 -12.18
N TYR A 181 21.10 -3.51 -13.12
CA TYR A 181 21.47 -4.78 -13.75
C TYR A 181 22.80 -4.71 -14.49
N ILE A 182 23.04 -3.64 -15.27
CA ILE A 182 24.28 -3.42 -16.00
C ILE A 182 25.45 -3.28 -15.04
N HIS A 183 25.33 -2.39 -14.06
CA HIS A 183 26.44 -2.07 -13.16
C HIS A 183 26.78 -3.18 -12.16
N ILE A 184 25.80 -4.00 -11.77
CA ILE A 184 26.06 -5.19 -10.95
C ILE A 184 26.85 -6.25 -11.72
N ASN A 185 26.57 -6.44 -13.00
CA ASN A 185 27.27 -7.43 -13.81
C ASN A 185 28.68 -6.99 -14.30
N ASP A 186 28.91 -5.67 -14.37
CA ASP A 186 30.20 -5.11 -14.78
C ASP A 186 31.27 -5.11 -13.67
N PHE A 187 30.88 -5.33 -12.42
CA PHE A 187 31.78 -5.34 -11.27
C PHE A 187 31.89 -6.76 -10.68
N ASP A 188 32.96 -7.48 -10.99
CA ASP A 188 33.26 -8.78 -10.35
C ASP A 188 33.23 -8.74 -8.81
N SER A 189 33.49 -7.55 -8.23
CA SER A 189 33.40 -7.32 -6.78
C SER A 189 31.99 -7.12 -6.24
N LEU A 190 31.00 -6.85 -7.08
CA LEU A 190 29.59 -6.62 -6.65
C LEU A 190 28.83 -7.92 -6.43
N ASP A 191 29.17 -9.00 -7.13
CA ASP A 191 28.67 -10.34 -6.77
C ASP A 191 29.05 -10.68 -5.30
N GLU A 192 30.23 -10.24 -4.83
CA GLU A 192 30.60 -10.33 -3.41
C GLU A 192 29.91 -9.29 -2.53
N TYR A 193 29.65 -8.10 -3.03
CA TYR A 193 29.01 -7.01 -2.27
C TYR A 193 27.53 -7.29 -2.05
N PHE A 194 26.78 -7.65 -3.07
CA PHE A 194 25.36 -8.05 -2.96
C PHE A 194 25.13 -9.29 -2.10
N ILE A 195 26.17 -10.08 -1.90
CA ILE A 195 26.08 -11.35 -1.17
C ILE A 195 26.55 -11.25 0.30
N LYS A 196 27.35 -10.25 0.69
CA LYS A 196 28.12 -10.31 1.95
C LYS A 196 28.01 -9.13 2.93
N SER A 197 27.30 -8.03 2.64
CA SER A 197 27.17 -6.92 3.61
C SER A 197 25.93 -7.03 4.52
N SER A 198 25.88 -6.35 5.65
CA SER A 198 24.77 -6.41 6.62
C SER A 198 23.45 -5.82 6.11
N GLN A 199 23.46 -5.09 5.00
CA GLN A 199 22.26 -4.57 4.29
C GLN A 199 21.86 -5.46 3.11
N VAL A 200 22.55 -6.57 2.91
CA VAL A 200 22.40 -7.42 1.73
C VAL A 200 21.12 -8.23 1.75
N GLU A 201 20.70 -8.72 2.91
CA GLU A 201 19.42 -9.42 3.02
C GLU A 201 18.26 -8.49 2.67
N GLU A 202 18.33 -7.22 3.07
CA GLU A 202 17.36 -6.19 2.77
C GLU A 202 17.32 -5.90 1.26
N ILE A 203 18.43 -5.48 0.67
CA ILE A 203 18.54 -5.21 -0.77
C ILE A 203 18.11 -6.44 -1.61
N ASN A 204 18.58 -7.63 -1.28
CA ASN A 204 18.23 -8.84 -2.02
C ASN A 204 16.74 -9.20 -1.86
N GLY A 205 16.15 -8.96 -0.69
CA GLY A 205 14.73 -9.12 -0.46
C GLY A 205 13.88 -8.18 -1.31
N GLU A 206 14.25 -6.90 -1.35
CA GLU A 206 13.64 -5.88 -2.19
C GLU A 206 13.77 -6.21 -3.68
N MET A 207 14.97 -6.61 -4.09
CA MET A 207 15.23 -6.99 -5.48
C MET A 207 14.45 -8.23 -5.90
N LEU A 208 14.31 -9.26 -5.04
CA LEU A 208 13.49 -10.44 -5.33
C LEU A 208 12.02 -10.07 -5.58
N GLN A 209 11.46 -9.17 -4.77
CA GLN A 209 10.09 -8.68 -4.93
C GLN A 209 9.96 -7.86 -6.22
N THR A 210 10.84 -6.88 -6.41
CA THR A 210 10.87 -6.02 -7.61
C THR A 210 11.02 -6.85 -8.88
N LEU A 211 12.00 -7.72 -8.94
CA LEU A 211 12.30 -8.53 -10.12
C LEU A 211 11.15 -9.50 -10.46
N SER A 212 10.54 -10.11 -9.45
CA SER A 212 9.36 -10.96 -9.65
C SER A 212 8.20 -10.19 -10.26
N ARG A 213 7.91 -8.99 -9.76
CA ARG A 213 6.82 -8.13 -10.25
C ARG A 213 7.12 -7.55 -11.63
N VAL A 214 8.35 -7.05 -11.87
CA VAL A 214 8.76 -6.48 -13.16
C VAL A 214 8.85 -7.54 -14.25
N TYR A 215 9.25 -8.78 -13.92
CA TYR A 215 9.14 -9.89 -14.88
C TYR A 215 7.71 -10.05 -15.40
N TRP A 216 6.72 -10.10 -14.53
CA TRP A 216 5.32 -10.19 -14.94
C TRP A 216 4.86 -8.95 -15.72
N MET A 217 5.27 -7.76 -15.30
CA MET A 217 4.92 -6.50 -15.95
C MET A 217 5.46 -6.41 -17.39
N THR A 218 6.70 -6.88 -17.63
CA THR A 218 7.41 -6.68 -18.90
C THR A 218 7.50 -7.93 -19.76
N GLY A 219 7.48 -9.11 -19.15
CA GLY A 219 7.80 -10.39 -19.81
C GLY A 219 9.29 -10.59 -20.13
N ASP A 220 10.18 -9.70 -19.66
CA ASP A 220 11.62 -9.82 -19.94
C ASP A 220 12.25 -10.84 -18.99
N GLN A 221 12.79 -11.91 -19.59
CA GLN A 221 13.39 -13.06 -18.92
C GLN A 221 14.60 -12.68 -18.03
N LYS A 222 15.33 -11.62 -18.36
CA LYS A 222 16.48 -11.17 -17.57
C LYS A 222 16.15 -10.92 -16.09
N TYR A 223 14.95 -10.39 -15.80
CA TYR A 223 14.53 -10.13 -14.43
C TYR A 223 14.25 -11.42 -13.64
N LEU A 224 13.63 -12.41 -14.29
CA LEU A 224 13.43 -13.72 -13.66
C LEU A 224 14.75 -14.46 -13.43
N ASP A 225 15.66 -14.42 -14.40
CA ASP A 225 16.97 -15.05 -14.29
C ASP A 225 17.80 -14.43 -13.15
N TRP A 226 17.70 -13.11 -12.98
CA TRP A 226 18.36 -12.41 -11.89
C TRP A 226 17.73 -12.77 -10.53
N ALA A 227 16.41 -12.79 -10.42
CA ALA A 227 15.72 -13.23 -9.20
C ALA A 227 16.08 -14.68 -8.81
N ILE A 228 16.17 -15.58 -9.79
CA ILE A 228 16.61 -16.97 -9.59
C ILE A 228 18.06 -17.00 -9.08
N LYS A 229 18.98 -16.22 -9.64
CA LYS A 229 20.38 -16.14 -9.18
C LYS A 229 20.47 -15.73 -7.70
N ILE A 230 19.69 -14.74 -7.28
CA ILE A 230 19.63 -14.31 -5.88
C ILE A 230 19.08 -15.45 -4.99
N ALA A 231 17.98 -16.08 -5.39
CA ALA A 231 17.37 -17.14 -4.60
C ALA A 231 18.21 -18.42 -4.53
N ASP A 232 18.96 -18.76 -5.59
CA ASP A 232 19.90 -19.89 -5.60
C ASP A 232 20.92 -19.74 -4.46
N TYR A 233 21.45 -18.54 -4.26
CA TYR A 233 22.36 -18.27 -3.15
C TYR A 233 21.71 -18.58 -1.79
N TYR A 234 20.52 -18.04 -1.50
CA TYR A 234 19.89 -18.21 -0.19
C TYR A 234 19.31 -19.60 0.06
N LEU A 235 18.80 -20.28 -0.96
CA LEU A 235 18.07 -21.53 -0.81
C LEU A 235 18.87 -22.78 -1.18
N LEU A 236 19.92 -22.65 -2.01
CA LEU A 236 20.70 -23.81 -2.47
C LEU A 236 22.17 -23.77 -2.04
N GLU A 237 22.81 -22.57 -2.01
CA GLU A 237 24.24 -22.47 -1.72
C GLU A 237 24.51 -22.28 -0.23
N VAL A 238 23.72 -21.43 0.45
CA VAL A 238 23.81 -21.24 1.89
C VAL A 238 22.56 -21.81 2.58
N ASP A 239 22.70 -22.36 3.77
CA ASP A 239 21.55 -22.76 4.57
C ASP A 239 20.99 -21.53 5.32
N PHE A 240 20.21 -20.69 4.62
CA PHE A 240 19.65 -19.47 5.21
C PHE A 240 18.71 -19.75 6.40
N SER A 241 18.21 -20.98 6.53
CA SER A 241 17.49 -21.41 7.72
C SER A 241 18.39 -21.61 8.96
N ASN A 242 19.70 -21.41 8.83
CA ASN A 242 20.72 -21.64 9.87
C ASN A 242 21.59 -20.39 10.13
N VAL A 243 21.09 -19.19 9.79
CA VAL A 243 21.80 -17.92 10.06
C VAL A 243 21.77 -17.56 11.54
N GLU A 244 22.80 -16.83 11.99
CA GLU A 244 22.89 -16.36 13.38
C GLU A 244 22.05 -15.13 13.67
N TYR A 245 21.61 -14.41 12.63
CA TYR A 245 20.78 -13.23 12.74
C TYR A 245 19.79 -13.17 11.58
N LEU A 246 18.51 -13.04 11.90
CA LEU A 246 17.44 -12.70 10.95
C LEU A 246 16.59 -11.59 11.59
N LYS A 247 16.55 -10.43 10.97
CA LYS A 247 15.66 -9.34 11.30
C LYS A 247 14.29 -9.62 10.67
N LEU A 248 13.19 -9.41 11.40
CA LEU A 248 11.82 -9.61 10.93
C LEU A 248 10.99 -8.32 11.01
N ARG A 249 11.56 -7.24 11.59
CA ARG A 249 10.94 -5.92 11.59
C ARG A 249 11.51 -5.06 10.45
N ASP A 250 10.77 -3.99 10.09
CA ASP A 250 11.21 -3.01 9.12
C ASP A 250 11.65 -3.75 7.83
N HIS A 251 12.62 -3.33 7.07
CA HIS A 251 13.07 -4.01 5.86
C HIS A 251 13.69 -5.41 6.06
N GLY A 252 13.91 -5.83 7.29
CA GLY A 252 14.46 -7.17 7.56
C GLY A 252 13.56 -8.34 7.17
N CYS A 253 12.26 -8.12 7.04
CA CYS A 253 11.30 -9.13 6.56
C CYS A 253 11.30 -9.29 5.03
N GLU A 254 11.93 -8.37 4.29
CA GLU A 254 11.93 -8.32 2.83
C GLU A 254 12.46 -9.59 2.18
N ILE A 255 13.53 -10.16 2.72
CA ILE A 255 14.09 -11.41 2.18
C ILE A 255 13.12 -12.58 2.27
N VAL A 256 12.34 -12.68 3.35
CA VAL A 256 11.32 -13.73 3.52
C VAL A 256 10.17 -13.52 2.54
N GLY A 257 9.73 -12.26 2.38
CA GLY A 257 8.74 -11.86 1.39
C GLY A 257 9.21 -12.14 -0.03
N GLY A 258 10.40 -11.68 -0.39
CA GLY A 258 10.98 -11.82 -1.73
C GLY A 258 11.16 -13.26 -2.19
N LEU A 259 11.68 -14.13 -1.31
CA LEU A 259 11.78 -15.56 -1.59
C LEU A 259 10.41 -16.21 -1.83
N SER A 260 9.39 -15.77 -1.08
CA SER A 260 8.02 -16.27 -1.22
C SER A 260 7.33 -15.76 -2.49
N GLU A 261 7.57 -14.51 -2.91
CA GLU A 261 7.05 -13.96 -4.17
C GLU A 261 7.68 -14.64 -5.39
N LEU A 262 9.00 -14.89 -5.36
CA LEU A 262 9.64 -15.66 -6.42
C LEU A 262 9.11 -17.10 -6.45
N TYR A 263 8.92 -17.74 -5.29
CA TYR A 263 8.34 -19.08 -5.20
C TYR A 263 6.94 -19.15 -5.83
N MET A 264 6.10 -18.13 -5.61
CA MET A 264 4.80 -17.97 -6.28
C MET A 264 4.99 -17.80 -7.79
N THR A 265 5.91 -16.97 -8.23
CA THR A 265 6.22 -16.76 -9.66
C THR A 265 6.61 -18.07 -10.34
N LEU A 266 7.50 -18.85 -9.74
CA LEU A 266 7.89 -20.17 -10.25
C LEU A 266 6.72 -21.17 -10.29
N HIS A 267 5.82 -21.11 -9.31
CA HIS A 267 4.58 -21.90 -9.29
C HIS A 267 3.66 -21.54 -10.47
N LEU A 268 3.39 -20.27 -10.67
CA LEU A 268 2.51 -19.79 -11.73
C LEU A 268 3.05 -20.10 -13.14
N LEU A 269 4.39 -20.14 -13.28
CA LEU A 269 5.07 -20.53 -14.49
C LEU A 269 5.24 -22.05 -14.65
N SER A 270 4.85 -22.83 -13.65
CA SER A 270 5.02 -24.30 -13.61
C SER A 270 6.47 -24.75 -13.79
N LEU A 271 7.44 -24.00 -13.22
CA LEU A 271 8.85 -24.30 -13.33
C LEU A 271 9.32 -25.31 -12.28
N GLU A 272 10.13 -26.31 -12.70
CA GLU A 272 10.73 -27.32 -11.82
C GLU A 272 11.56 -26.71 -10.69
N LYS A 273 12.14 -25.55 -10.89
CA LYS A 273 12.93 -24.79 -9.92
C LYS A 273 12.18 -24.55 -8.60
N LYS A 274 10.85 -24.44 -8.63
CA LYS A 274 10.01 -24.39 -7.44
C LYS A 274 10.26 -25.55 -6.49
N TYR A 275 10.36 -26.76 -7.04
CA TYR A 275 10.54 -27.98 -6.23
C TYR A 275 11.97 -28.12 -5.69
N GLU A 276 12.95 -27.52 -6.33
CA GLU A 276 14.31 -27.41 -5.80
C GLU A 276 14.34 -26.51 -4.56
N TYR A 277 13.61 -25.39 -4.59
CA TYR A 277 13.56 -24.41 -3.50
C TYR A 277 12.70 -24.84 -2.31
N GLN A 278 11.64 -25.60 -2.55
CA GLN A 278 10.63 -25.95 -1.55
C GLN A 278 11.23 -26.47 -0.23
N PRO A 279 12.17 -27.43 -0.19
CA PRO A 279 12.69 -27.94 1.08
C PRO A 279 13.44 -26.89 1.90
N ALA A 280 14.18 -25.98 1.27
CA ALA A 280 14.93 -24.92 1.95
C ALA A 280 13.99 -23.81 2.44
N LEU A 281 13.06 -23.38 1.59
CA LEU A 281 12.05 -22.38 1.96
C LEU A 281 11.18 -22.87 3.13
N TYR A 282 10.76 -24.13 3.11
CA TYR A 282 9.99 -24.70 4.21
C TYR A 282 10.79 -24.75 5.51
N ARG A 283 12.08 -25.16 5.48
CA ARG A 283 12.93 -25.13 6.69
C ARG A 283 13.02 -23.73 7.27
N LEU A 284 13.20 -22.71 6.44
CA LEU A 284 13.25 -21.31 6.86
C LEU A 284 11.91 -20.90 7.54
N LEU A 285 10.81 -21.05 6.83
CA LEU A 285 9.48 -20.66 7.31
C LEU A 285 9.07 -21.43 8.57
N ASP A 286 9.28 -22.75 8.62
CA ASP A 286 8.93 -23.57 9.79
C ASP A 286 9.75 -23.17 11.03
N LYS A 287 11.03 -22.79 10.87
CA LYS A 287 11.84 -22.25 11.98
C LYS A 287 11.33 -20.88 12.44
N ILE A 288 10.98 -19.97 11.51
CA ILE A 288 10.37 -18.68 11.87
C ILE A 288 9.08 -18.89 12.64
N LEU A 289 8.22 -19.83 12.23
CA LEU A 289 6.99 -20.15 12.97
C LEU A 289 7.25 -20.72 14.37
N THR A 290 8.31 -21.50 14.52
CA THR A 290 8.59 -22.17 15.79
C THR A 290 9.23 -21.24 16.81
N PHE A 291 10.16 -20.39 16.39
CA PHE A 291 11.01 -19.60 17.28
C PHE A 291 10.83 -18.08 17.12
N GLY A 292 10.30 -17.63 15.99
CA GLY A 292 10.25 -16.22 15.61
C GLY A 292 9.01 -15.46 16.07
N ARG A 293 8.06 -16.09 16.78
CA ARG A 293 6.80 -15.46 17.17
C ARG A 293 6.43 -15.71 18.64
N ASN A 294 5.63 -14.81 19.18
CA ASN A 294 5.07 -14.96 20.51
C ASN A 294 3.86 -15.92 20.52
N GLN A 295 3.29 -16.15 21.72
CA GLN A 295 2.12 -17.01 21.88
C GLN A 295 0.87 -16.53 21.13
N ASP A 296 0.76 -15.22 20.87
CA ASP A 296 -0.34 -14.59 20.13
C ASP A 296 -0.17 -14.70 18.61
N GLY A 297 1.01 -15.11 18.13
CA GLY A 297 1.33 -15.30 16.73
C GLY A 297 2.02 -14.12 16.06
N PHE A 298 2.36 -13.06 16.79
CA PHE A 298 3.12 -11.92 16.28
C PHE A 298 4.62 -12.21 16.29
N PHE A 299 5.31 -11.73 15.25
CA PHE A 299 6.74 -11.96 15.10
C PHE A 299 7.57 -11.03 15.98
N TYR A 300 8.71 -11.53 16.44
CA TYR A 300 9.71 -10.76 17.14
C TYR A 300 10.58 -9.97 16.16
N ASN A 301 11.20 -8.88 16.61
CA ASN A 301 12.06 -8.03 15.78
C ASN A 301 13.22 -8.77 15.16
N SER A 302 13.87 -9.69 15.92
CA SER A 302 14.97 -10.48 15.37
C SER A 302 15.18 -11.80 16.12
N ILE A 303 15.71 -12.78 15.38
CA ILE A 303 15.91 -14.15 15.85
C ILE A 303 17.26 -14.70 15.36
N ASN A 304 17.78 -15.68 16.09
CA ASN A 304 18.92 -16.52 15.70
C ASN A 304 18.39 -17.89 15.30
N LEU A 305 18.34 -18.15 14.00
CA LEU A 305 17.81 -19.42 13.46
C LEU A 305 18.76 -20.60 13.71
N LYS A 306 20.08 -20.34 13.80
CA LYS A 306 21.08 -21.37 14.11
C LYS A 306 20.97 -21.86 15.56
N ALA A 307 20.79 -20.92 16.49
CA ALA A 307 20.67 -21.23 17.90
C ALA A 307 19.22 -21.51 18.34
N ASN A 308 18.22 -21.29 17.46
CA ASN A 308 16.78 -21.36 17.77
C ASN A 308 16.40 -20.45 18.95
N GLN A 309 16.84 -19.19 18.91
CA GLN A 309 16.69 -18.23 20.00
C GLN A 309 16.16 -16.88 19.49
N VAL A 310 15.40 -16.20 20.35
CA VAL A 310 15.00 -14.81 20.14
C VAL A 310 16.15 -13.90 20.54
N ILE A 311 16.51 -12.95 19.66
CA ILE A 311 17.52 -11.91 19.92
C ILE A 311 16.85 -10.66 20.48
N ASP A 312 15.83 -10.16 19.80
CA ASP A 312 15.02 -9.01 20.23
C ASP A 312 13.55 -9.43 20.27
N ASN A 313 12.99 -9.45 21.48
CA ASN A 313 11.63 -9.95 21.75
C ASN A 313 10.54 -8.86 21.63
N ARG A 314 10.86 -7.65 21.21
CA ARG A 314 9.86 -6.68 20.83
C ARG A 314 9.09 -7.20 19.63
N ILE A 315 7.85 -6.77 19.49
CA ILE A 315 6.98 -7.19 18.38
C ILE A 315 7.28 -6.34 17.15
N ALA A 316 7.45 -6.98 16.01
CA ALA A 316 7.65 -6.32 14.74
C ALA A 316 6.38 -5.58 14.30
N ASP A 317 6.50 -4.32 13.93
CA ASP A 317 5.48 -3.51 13.29
C ASP A 317 5.04 -4.09 11.94
N THR A 318 5.97 -4.65 11.19
CA THR A 318 5.78 -5.33 9.91
C THR A 318 5.32 -6.80 10.04
N TRP A 319 4.57 -7.12 11.11
CA TRP A 319 4.10 -8.48 11.37
C TRP A 319 3.31 -9.10 10.22
N GLY A 320 2.53 -8.32 9.50
CA GLY A 320 1.72 -8.78 8.38
C GLY A 320 2.55 -8.98 7.11
N TYR A 321 3.64 -8.26 6.92
CA TYR A 321 4.56 -8.50 5.80
C TYR A 321 5.15 -9.91 5.87
N THR A 322 5.59 -10.33 7.05
CA THR A 322 6.02 -11.70 7.28
C THR A 322 4.86 -12.69 7.08
N LEU A 323 3.64 -12.39 7.56
CA LEU A 323 2.47 -13.25 7.33
C LEU A 323 2.07 -13.34 5.86
N ASN A 324 2.29 -12.29 5.06
CA ASN A 324 2.07 -12.33 3.61
C ASN A 324 2.91 -13.42 2.94
N ALA A 325 4.16 -13.63 3.38
CA ALA A 325 5.00 -14.72 2.88
C ALA A 325 4.38 -16.09 3.17
N PHE A 326 3.88 -16.33 4.39
CA PHE A 326 3.19 -17.58 4.75
C PHE A 326 1.91 -17.78 3.94
N TYR A 327 1.13 -16.72 3.78
CA TYR A 327 -0.10 -16.77 2.99
C TYR A 327 0.20 -17.10 1.52
N THR A 328 1.23 -16.49 0.94
CA THR A 328 1.66 -16.72 -0.45
C THR A 328 2.09 -18.16 -0.66
N VAL A 329 2.87 -18.73 0.25
CA VAL A 329 3.28 -20.16 0.18
C VAL A 329 2.09 -21.09 0.46
N TRP A 330 1.15 -20.70 1.33
CA TRP A 330 -0.11 -21.46 1.48
C TRP A 330 -0.93 -21.46 0.19
N MET A 331 -1.02 -20.35 -0.53
CA MET A 331 -1.74 -20.30 -1.82
C MET A 331 -1.17 -21.31 -2.82
N THR A 332 0.16 -21.47 -2.85
CA THR A 332 0.81 -22.40 -3.79
C THR A 332 0.69 -23.87 -3.40
N ASP A 333 0.83 -24.19 -2.12
CA ASP A 333 1.05 -25.55 -1.64
C ASP A 333 -0.02 -26.07 -0.68
N GLN A 334 -0.98 -25.22 -0.29
CA GLN A 334 -2.10 -25.54 0.62
C GLN A 334 -1.65 -26.13 1.97
N LYS A 335 -0.45 -25.74 2.47
CA LYS A 335 0.05 -26.14 3.77
C LYS A 335 -0.75 -25.46 4.88
N SER A 336 -1.63 -26.21 5.57
CA SER A 336 -2.62 -25.67 6.52
C SER A 336 -2.00 -24.89 7.68
N GLU A 337 -0.81 -25.31 8.15
CA GLU A 337 -0.08 -24.66 9.25
C GLU A 337 0.28 -23.20 8.92
N TYR A 338 0.48 -22.89 7.64
CA TYR A 338 0.78 -21.51 7.21
C TYR A 338 -0.48 -20.63 7.23
N LEU A 339 -1.62 -21.16 6.83
CA LEU A 339 -2.89 -20.46 6.99
C LEU A 339 -3.25 -20.24 8.46
N GLU A 340 -3.07 -21.26 9.30
CA GLU A 340 -3.29 -21.14 10.75
C GLU A 340 -2.39 -20.07 11.37
N ALA A 341 -1.14 -19.95 10.88
CA ALA A 341 -0.22 -18.90 11.32
C ALA A 341 -0.76 -17.50 11.02
N VAL A 342 -1.36 -17.29 9.84
CA VAL A 342 -1.96 -16.02 9.44
C VAL A 342 -3.17 -15.67 10.30
N LEU A 343 -3.99 -16.65 10.66
CA LEU A 343 -5.22 -16.43 11.43
C LEU A 343 -4.97 -16.19 12.94
N LYS A 344 -3.85 -16.67 13.45
CA LYS A 344 -3.59 -16.71 14.89
C LYS A 344 -3.57 -15.32 15.55
N PRO A 345 -2.94 -14.27 15.00
CA PRO A 345 -2.91 -12.93 15.60
C PRO A 345 -4.29 -12.30 15.83
N PHE A 346 -5.29 -12.64 15.01
CA PHE A 346 -6.62 -12.00 15.07
C PHE A 346 -7.34 -12.24 16.41
N GLN A 347 -6.96 -13.28 17.14
CA GLN A 347 -7.57 -13.60 18.45
C GLN A 347 -7.21 -12.56 19.52
N SER A 348 -6.03 -11.95 19.43
CA SER A 348 -5.47 -11.06 20.45
C SER A 348 -5.46 -9.58 20.06
N LEU A 349 -5.62 -9.25 18.76
CA LEU A 349 -5.52 -7.88 18.24
C LEU A 349 -6.32 -6.87 19.08
N ASN A 350 -7.60 -7.12 19.29
CA ASN A 350 -8.48 -6.18 19.98
C ASN A 350 -8.29 -6.12 21.50
N ASN A 351 -7.58 -7.06 22.09
CA ASN A 351 -7.36 -7.12 23.54
C ASN A 351 -5.98 -6.60 23.95
N SER A 352 -4.92 -6.99 23.23
CA SER A 352 -3.54 -6.76 23.63
C SER A 352 -2.79 -5.76 22.75
N TYR A 353 -3.30 -5.48 21.55
CA TYR A 353 -2.60 -4.68 20.53
C TYR A 353 -3.40 -3.45 20.09
N ARG A 354 -4.24 -2.93 20.97
CA ARG A 354 -4.88 -1.61 20.84
C ARG A 354 -4.00 -0.54 21.44
N ASN A 355 -3.79 0.58 20.71
CA ASN A 355 -2.88 1.65 21.11
C ASN A 355 -1.49 1.10 21.48
N PHE A 356 -1.05 0.09 20.73
CA PHE A 356 0.19 -0.60 21.01
C PHE A 356 1.37 0.22 20.46
N GLU A 357 2.47 0.30 21.22
CA GLU A 357 3.70 0.99 20.80
C GLU A 357 4.47 0.10 19.81
N TRP A 358 4.07 0.15 18.52
CA TRP A 358 4.65 -0.69 17.47
C TRP A 358 6.12 -0.39 17.23
N GLU A 359 6.46 0.89 17.12
CA GLU A 359 7.84 1.34 16.98
C GLU A 359 8.22 2.32 18.09
N PRO A 360 8.86 1.85 19.18
CA PRO A 360 9.24 2.72 20.30
C PRO A 360 10.23 3.80 19.91
N LYS A 361 9.83 5.09 20.03
CA LYS A 361 10.71 6.25 19.90
C LYS A 361 10.48 7.16 21.11
N LYS A 362 11.41 7.19 22.05
CA LYS A 362 11.29 7.90 23.34
C LYS A 362 10.87 9.35 23.21
N GLN A 363 11.31 10.04 22.15
CA GLN A 363 10.98 11.45 21.90
C GLN A 363 9.53 11.67 21.43
N LEU A 364 8.83 10.61 20.99
CA LEU A 364 7.49 10.69 20.42
C LEU A 364 6.37 10.29 21.40
N GLY A 365 6.74 9.89 22.62
CA GLY A 365 5.77 9.53 23.66
C GLY A 365 5.36 8.06 23.66
N PRO A 366 4.27 7.72 24.36
CA PRO A 366 3.93 6.32 24.68
C PRO A 366 3.33 5.52 23.52
N LEU A 367 3.00 6.16 22.41
CA LEU A 367 2.50 5.47 21.21
C LEU A 367 3.62 5.16 20.20
N GLY A 368 4.83 5.70 20.42
CA GLY A 368 5.95 5.54 19.50
C GLY A 368 5.79 6.30 18.19
N SER A 369 6.43 5.81 17.12
CA SER A 369 6.39 6.42 15.80
C SER A 369 5.10 6.12 15.06
N GLN A 370 4.66 7.09 14.25
CA GLN A 370 3.57 6.90 13.29
C GLN A 370 3.90 5.84 12.23
N ASP A 371 5.18 5.67 11.92
CA ASP A 371 5.67 4.72 10.94
C ASP A 371 5.32 3.27 11.32
N GLY A 372 5.64 2.86 12.54
CA GLY A 372 5.22 1.56 13.05
C GLY A 372 3.71 1.35 13.09
N TYR A 373 2.91 2.43 13.29
CA TYR A 373 1.45 2.36 13.16
C TYR A 373 1.02 2.17 11.71
N ALA A 374 1.64 2.89 10.78
CA ALA A 374 1.33 2.81 9.36
C ALA A 374 1.57 1.38 8.83
N ASP A 375 2.71 0.78 9.14
CA ASP A 375 3.07 -0.58 8.73
C ASP A 375 2.17 -1.64 9.35
N ALA A 376 1.87 -1.51 10.65
CA ALA A 376 0.99 -2.44 11.33
C ALA A 376 -0.44 -2.41 10.76
N ILE A 377 -0.97 -1.21 10.44
CA ILE A 377 -2.31 -1.04 9.86
C ILE A 377 -2.33 -1.51 8.40
N GLU A 378 -1.32 -1.17 7.60
CA GLU A 378 -1.18 -1.69 6.22
C GLU A 378 -1.20 -3.21 6.22
N SER A 379 -0.38 -3.84 7.07
CA SER A 379 -0.38 -5.28 7.32
C SER A 379 -1.79 -5.82 7.55
N GLY A 380 -2.55 -5.15 8.41
CA GLY A 380 -3.94 -5.50 8.69
C GLY A 380 -4.86 -5.35 7.49
N ILE A 381 -4.75 -4.26 6.72
CA ILE A 381 -5.58 -3.98 5.53
C ILE A 381 -5.33 -5.03 4.44
N ASN A 382 -4.08 -5.38 4.16
CA ASN A 382 -3.71 -6.37 3.15
C ASN A 382 -4.25 -7.76 3.50
N ILE A 383 -4.13 -8.18 4.76
CA ILE A 383 -4.68 -9.46 5.22
C ILE A 383 -6.21 -9.41 5.25
N TYR A 384 -6.81 -8.31 5.69
CA TYR A 384 -8.27 -8.16 5.71
C TYR A 384 -8.88 -8.28 4.31
N ASN A 385 -8.25 -7.74 3.30
CA ASN A 385 -8.68 -7.90 1.91
C ASN A 385 -8.80 -9.38 1.49
N ARG A 386 -7.94 -10.25 2.02
CA ARG A 386 -7.91 -11.70 1.73
C ARG A 386 -8.84 -12.52 2.63
N MET A 387 -8.96 -12.17 3.91
CA MET A 387 -9.58 -13.01 4.93
C MET A 387 -10.93 -12.48 5.43
N GLN A 388 -11.19 -11.17 5.32
CA GLN A 388 -12.42 -10.46 5.75
C GLN A 388 -12.86 -10.78 7.20
N ASP A 389 -11.89 -10.96 8.10
CA ASP A 389 -12.17 -11.25 9.51
C ASP A 389 -12.71 -10.01 10.24
N SER A 390 -13.82 -10.16 10.95
CA SER A 390 -14.48 -9.05 11.65
C SER A 390 -13.68 -8.45 12.80
N LYS A 391 -12.83 -9.25 13.48
CA LYS A 391 -11.97 -8.75 14.56
C LYS A 391 -10.85 -7.88 13.99
N LEU A 392 -10.31 -8.31 12.84
CA LEU A 392 -9.29 -7.55 12.12
C LEU A 392 -9.87 -6.22 11.62
N LYS A 393 -11.09 -6.23 11.02
CA LYS A 393 -11.80 -5.01 10.64
C LYS A 393 -11.93 -4.04 11.82
N THR A 394 -12.41 -4.53 12.96
CA THR A 394 -12.62 -3.71 14.16
C THR A 394 -11.31 -3.12 14.68
N TRP A 395 -10.21 -3.86 14.60
CA TRP A 395 -8.89 -3.40 15.00
C TRP A 395 -8.37 -2.31 14.05
N ILE A 396 -8.43 -2.52 12.73
CA ILE A 396 -8.01 -1.52 11.75
C ILE A 396 -8.80 -0.21 11.93
N ASP A 397 -10.14 -0.29 12.05
CA ASP A 397 -11.01 0.88 12.23
C ASP A 397 -10.71 1.66 13.52
N SER A 398 -10.15 0.99 14.54
CA SER A 398 -9.69 1.64 15.76
C SER A 398 -8.32 2.29 15.59
N GLU A 399 -7.34 1.53 15.08
CA GLU A 399 -5.95 1.96 15.07
C GLU A 399 -5.69 3.05 14.00
N ILE A 400 -6.47 3.08 12.93
CA ILE A 400 -6.40 4.19 11.97
C ILE A 400 -6.73 5.55 12.61
N GLN A 401 -7.63 5.57 13.61
CA GLN A 401 -7.95 6.81 14.34
C GLN A 401 -6.78 7.27 15.22
N VAL A 402 -6.01 6.31 15.76
CA VAL A 402 -4.76 6.63 16.49
C VAL A 402 -3.75 7.25 15.53
N LEU A 403 -3.53 6.62 14.37
CA LEU A 403 -2.64 7.12 13.33
C LEU A 403 -3.06 8.53 12.87
N PHE A 404 -4.35 8.75 12.62
CA PHE A 404 -4.87 10.05 12.22
C PHE A 404 -4.66 11.14 13.28
N GLY A 405 -4.72 10.77 14.56
CA GLY A 405 -4.43 11.66 15.67
C GLY A 405 -2.97 12.14 15.75
N MET A 406 -2.04 11.46 15.07
CA MET A 406 -0.61 11.84 15.05
C MET A 406 -0.32 12.97 14.04
N GLN A 407 -1.17 13.20 13.04
CA GLN A 407 -1.00 14.27 12.07
C GLN A 407 -1.23 15.64 12.71
N LYS A 408 -0.28 16.55 12.54
CA LYS A 408 -0.37 17.95 12.99
C LYS A 408 -1.29 18.76 12.08
N ASN A 409 -1.81 19.87 12.58
CA ASN A 409 -2.64 20.80 11.81
C ASN A 409 -1.94 21.37 10.57
N SER A 410 -0.61 21.36 10.54
CA SER A 410 0.18 21.76 9.37
C SER A 410 0.16 20.74 8.22
N GLY A 411 -0.34 19.53 8.45
CA GLY A 411 -0.26 18.41 7.51
C GLY A 411 0.95 17.50 7.72
N ILE A 412 2.01 18.02 8.38
CA ILE A 412 3.20 17.22 8.76
C ILE A 412 2.83 16.24 9.87
N ILE A 413 3.40 15.05 9.85
CA ILE A 413 3.22 14.07 10.92
C ILE A 413 4.42 14.19 11.90
N GLU A 414 5.55 13.63 11.57
CA GLU A 414 6.77 13.69 12.36
C GLU A 414 7.84 14.58 11.71
N GLY A 415 7.78 14.76 10.40
CA GLY A 415 8.67 15.63 9.62
C GLY A 415 9.92 14.91 9.12
N TRP A 416 9.81 13.64 8.78
CA TRP A 416 10.84 12.84 8.16
C TRP A 416 10.23 11.96 7.04
N HIS A 417 11.04 11.18 6.34
CA HIS A 417 10.57 10.38 5.21
C HIS A 417 9.43 9.42 5.56
N GLY A 418 9.40 8.85 6.76
CA GLY A 418 8.30 8.00 7.21
C GLY A 418 6.91 8.66 7.21
N ASP A 419 6.81 10.01 7.10
CA ASP A 419 5.53 10.69 6.92
C ASP A 419 4.79 10.20 5.65
N GLY A 420 5.49 9.68 4.64
CA GLY A 420 4.90 9.08 3.44
C GLY A 420 4.12 7.80 3.73
N ASN A 421 4.58 7.00 4.68
CA ASN A 421 3.91 5.77 5.11
C ASN A 421 2.54 6.06 5.75
N PHE A 422 2.40 7.19 6.45
CA PHE A 422 1.10 7.71 6.89
C PHE A 422 0.15 7.91 5.70
N ALA A 423 0.60 8.60 4.65
CA ALA A 423 -0.23 8.89 3.48
C ALA A 423 -0.59 7.61 2.72
N ARG A 424 0.36 6.68 2.54
CA ARG A 424 0.14 5.34 1.97
C ARG A 424 -1.00 4.63 2.69
N THR A 425 -0.89 4.50 4.00
CA THR A 425 -1.86 3.77 4.82
C THR A 425 -3.22 4.46 4.85
N ALA A 426 -3.25 5.80 4.91
CA ALA A 426 -4.50 6.57 4.81
C ALA A 426 -5.19 6.38 3.46
N LEU A 427 -4.45 6.41 2.34
CA LEU A 427 -5.01 6.14 1.01
C LEU A 427 -5.56 4.71 0.89
N MET A 428 -4.82 3.70 1.38
CA MET A 428 -5.27 2.29 1.39
C MET A 428 -6.58 2.14 2.17
N TYR A 429 -6.67 2.77 3.34
CA TYR A 429 -7.88 2.75 4.15
C TYR A 429 -9.05 3.46 3.45
N GLY A 430 -8.82 4.64 2.88
CA GLY A 430 -9.83 5.37 2.12
C GLY A 430 -10.37 4.57 0.94
N LEU A 431 -9.48 3.95 0.15
CA LEU A 431 -9.84 3.08 -0.96
C LEU A 431 -10.60 1.83 -0.51
N TRP A 432 -10.27 1.26 0.66
CA TRP A 432 -11.10 0.20 1.22
C TRP A 432 -12.52 0.69 1.49
N LYS A 433 -12.69 1.85 2.14
CA LYS A 433 -14.00 2.41 2.49
C LYS A 433 -14.84 2.83 1.27
N THR A 434 -14.20 3.06 0.12
CA THR A 434 -14.88 3.31 -1.15
C THR A 434 -14.95 2.08 -2.06
N GLN A 435 -14.48 0.91 -1.60
CA GLN A 435 -14.35 -0.29 -2.42
C GLN A 435 -13.56 -0.05 -3.72
N GLY A 436 -12.47 0.74 -3.64
CA GLY A 436 -11.59 1.08 -4.75
C GLY A 436 -12.11 2.18 -5.67
N ALA A 437 -13.35 2.63 -5.52
CA ALA A 437 -13.91 3.68 -6.36
C ALA A 437 -13.48 5.08 -5.89
N HIS A 438 -13.42 6.02 -6.82
CA HIS A 438 -13.15 7.42 -6.52
C HIS A 438 -13.94 8.35 -7.45
N LEU A 439 -14.02 9.61 -7.08
CA LEU A 439 -14.71 10.67 -7.84
C LEU A 439 -13.69 11.55 -8.55
N GLU A 440 -13.98 11.91 -9.80
CA GLU A 440 -13.17 12.85 -10.56
C GLU A 440 -14.04 13.95 -11.17
N PRO A 441 -13.79 15.25 -10.85
CA PRO A 441 -12.82 15.73 -9.87
C PRO A 441 -13.23 15.38 -8.43
N TRP A 442 -12.22 15.06 -7.58
CA TRP A 442 -12.45 14.96 -6.15
C TRP A 442 -12.68 16.34 -5.54
N GLN A 443 -13.60 16.43 -4.58
CA GLN A 443 -13.88 17.68 -3.85
C GLN A 443 -14.18 17.38 -2.38
N PRO A 444 -13.74 18.24 -1.44
CA PRO A 444 -14.01 18.06 -0.01
C PRO A 444 -15.51 18.03 0.34
N SER A 445 -16.34 18.67 -0.45
CA SER A 445 -17.79 18.74 -0.24
C SER A 445 -18.57 17.54 -0.76
N VAL A 446 -17.88 16.57 -1.42
CA VAL A 446 -18.53 15.38 -1.98
C VAL A 446 -17.88 14.12 -1.42
N LYS A 447 -18.68 13.29 -0.79
CA LYS A 447 -18.24 12.05 -0.15
C LYS A 447 -18.74 10.85 -0.91
N ILE A 448 -17.90 9.84 -1.03
CA ILE A 448 -18.26 8.53 -1.54
C ILE A 448 -17.91 7.47 -0.50
N GLY A 449 -18.87 6.62 -0.17
CA GLY A 449 -18.64 5.42 0.62
C GLY A 449 -19.27 4.21 -0.05
N ALA A 450 -18.70 3.05 0.18
CA ALA A 450 -19.20 1.84 -0.44
C ALA A 450 -19.19 0.66 0.53
N ILE A 451 -20.00 -0.34 0.19
CA ILE A 451 -20.04 -1.62 0.87
C ILE A 451 -20.36 -2.73 -0.13
N SER A 452 -19.63 -3.83 -0.04
CA SER A 452 -19.93 -5.05 -0.79
C SER A 452 -20.64 -6.06 0.11
N ASN A 453 -21.72 -6.65 -0.42
CA ASN A 453 -22.44 -7.72 0.21
C ASN A 453 -22.80 -8.78 -0.85
N GLU A 454 -22.25 -9.98 -0.71
CA GLU A 454 -22.36 -11.05 -1.70
C GLU A 454 -21.86 -10.60 -3.09
N ASP A 455 -22.74 -10.65 -4.10
CA ASP A 455 -22.47 -10.28 -5.49
C ASP A 455 -22.86 -8.83 -5.84
N LYS A 456 -23.17 -8.01 -4.81
CA LYS A 456 -23.63 -6.64 -4.93
C LYS A 456 -22.66 -5.68 -4.27
N THR A 457 -22.37 -4.58 -4.94
CA THR A 457 -21.64 -3.47 -4.34
C THR A 457 -22.49 -2.20 -4.40
N TYR A 458 -22.65 -1.58 -3.25
CA TYR A 458 -23.42 -0.35 -3.07
C TYR A 458 -22.46 0.82 -2.91
N PHE A 459 -22.67 1.85 -3.71
CA PHE A 459 -21.97 3.12 -3.61
C PHE A 459 -22.96 4.18 -3.19
N VAL A 460 -22.62 4.93 -2.14
CA VAL A 460 -23.43 6.05 -1.64
C VAL A 460 -22.61 7.31 -1.76
N ILE A 461 -23.09 8.26 -2.56
CA ILE A 461 -22.43 9.52 -2.83
C ILE A 461 -23.31 10.63 -2.26
N THR A 462 -22.72 11.51 -1.44
CA THR A 462 -23.43 12.66 -0.83
C THR A 462 -22.69 13.94 -1.16
N ALA A 463 -23.39 14.92 -1.72
CA ALA A 463 -22.83 16.22 -2.06
C ALA A 463 -23.38 17.29 -1.11
N GLN A 464 -22.53 18.15 -0.56
CA GLN A 464 -22.94 19.33 0.20
C GLN A 464 -23.22 20.51 -0.72
N ASP A 465 -22.47 20.61 -1.82
CA ASP A 465 -22.60 21.62 -2.86
C ASP A 465 -22.93 20.95 -4.20
N ASP A 466 -23.30 21.72 -5.22
CA ASP A 466 -23.48 21.22 -6.58
C ASP A 466 -22.17 20.63 -7.08
N TRP A 467 -22.24 19.43 -7.67
CA TRP A 467 -21.07 18.74 -8.19
C TRP A 467 -21.40 18.02 -9.50
N GLU A 468 -20.48 18.09 -10.43
CA GLU A 468 -20.53 17.36 -11.70
C GLU A 468 -19.19 16.68 -11.96
N GLY A 469 -19.22 15.41 -12.36
CA GLY A 469 -18.00 14.64 -12.60
C GLY A 469 -18.29 13.20 -12.96
N GLN A 470 -17.37 12.32 -12.60
CA GLN A 470 -17.43 10.90 -12.88
C GLN A 470 -17.18 10.07 -11.63
N LEU A 471 -17.91 8.96 -11.51
CA LEU A 471 -17.57 7.86 -10.61
C LEU A 471 -16.69 6.89 -11.38
N LEU A 472 -15.47 6.70 -10.91
CA LEU A 472 -14.47 5.79 -11.45
C LEU A 472 -14.36 4.55 -10.57
N PHE A 473 -14.32 3.38 -11.21
CA PHE A 473 -14.17 2.09 -10.53
C PHE A 473 -12.78 1.53 -10.71
N ASP A 474 -12.32 0.74 -9.74
CA ASP A 474 -11.04 0.03 -9.83
C ASP A 474 -11.09 -1.09 -10.88
N GLN A 475 -9.93 -1.56 -11.28
CA GLN A 475 -9.73 -2.65 -12.21
C GLN A 475 -8.89 -3.75 -11.57
N LYS A 476 -8.86 -4.94 -12.16
CA LYS A 476 -7.94 -6.01 -11.75
C LYS A 476 -6.51 -5.63 -12.13
N ARG A 477 -5.90 -4.76 -11.32
CA ARG A 477 -4.57 -4.18 -11.57
C ARG A 477 -3.49 -5.25 -11.64
N HIS A 478 -3.58 -6.31 -10.82
CA HIS A 478 -2.67 -7.45 -10.92
C HIS A 478 -2.66 -8.07 -12.33
N LYS A 479 -3.83 -8.10 -13.03
CA LYS A 479 -3.91 -8.63 -14.41
C LYS A 479 -3.60 -7.59 -15.47
N THR A 480 -4.12 -6.38 -15.30
CA THR A 480 -4.10 -5.36 -16.37
C THR A 480 -2.83 -4.53 -16.39
N ILE A 481 -2.10 -4.48 -15.28
CA ILE A 481 -0.84 -3.73 -15.13
C ILE A 481 0.33 -4.69 -14.97
N LEU A 482 0.23 -5.65 -14.04
CA LEU A 482 1.32 -6.59 -13.77
C LEU A 482 1.30 -7.84 -14.65
N ASN A 483 0.20 -8.13 -15.36
CA ASN A 483 0.00 -9.41 -16.08
C ASN A 483 0.08 -10.66 -15.17
N LEU A 484 -0.12 -10.52 -13.87
CA LEU A 484 -0.17 -11.63 -12.92
C LEU A 484 -1.42 -12.48 -13.15
N PRO A 485 -1.30 -13.82 -13.27
CA PRO A 485 -2.48 -14.70 -13.41
C PRO A 485 -3.35 -14.72 -12.16
N GLU A 486 -2.76 -14.61 -10.99
CA GLU A 486 -3.40 -14.68 -9.68
C GLU A 486 -2.85 -13.59 -8.75
N ASP A 487 -3.74 -12.94 -8.01
CA ASP A 487 -3.36 -11.91 -7.05
C ASP A 487 -2.95 -12.54 -5.72
N TYR A 488 -1.73 -12.25 -5.29
CA TYR A 488 -1.19 -12.63 -3.98
C TYR A 488 -0.78 -11.38 -3.20
N PRO A 489 -0.69 -11.43 -1.84
CA PRO A 489 -0.33 -10.28 -1.05
C PRO A 489 1.14 -9.87 -1.28
N ARG A 490 1.36 -8.58 -1.50
CA ARG A 490 2.67 -7.96 -1.74
C ARG A 490 2.85 -6.79 -0.78
N ILE A 491 4.06 -6.56 -0.31
CA ILE A 491 4.36 -5.41 0.55
C ILE A 491 4.11 -4.12 -0.25
N ASN A 492 3.54 -3.11 0.40
CA ASN A 492 3.13 -1.82 -0.15
C ASN A 492 2.05 -1.92 -1.26
N GLN A 493 1.45 -3.10 -1.47
CA GLN A 493 0.34 -3.26 -2.42
C GLN A 493 -0.90 -2.50 -1.92
N PHE A 494 -1.48 -1.71 -2.81
CA PHE A 494 -2.84 -1.19 -2.64
C PHE A 494 -3.85 -2.29 -3.00
N PRO A 495 -4.59 -2.86 -2.04
CA PRO A 495 -5.47 -3.99 -2.33
C PRO A 495 -6.56 -3.65 -3.34
N GLU A 496 -6.95 -4.64 -4.13
CA GLU A 496 -8.09 -4.56 -5.02
C GLU A 496 -9.37 -4.93 -4.24
N TRP A 497 -10.38 -4.06 -4.29
CA TRP A 497 -11.65 -4.29 -3.58
C TRP A 497 -12.74 -4.70 -4.56
N PHE A 498 -13.56 -3.75 -5.01
CA PHE A 498 -14.49 -4.01 -6.11
C PHE A 498 -13.82 -3.65 -7.43
N THR A 499 -13.59 -4.65 -8.28
CA THR A 499 -12.93 -4.47 -9.58
C THR A 499 -13.83 -4.83 -10.73
N LEU A 500 -13.78 -4.05 -11.80
CA LEU A 500 -14.49 -4.35 -13.03
C LEU A 500 -13.73 -5.37 -13.88
N ASP A 501 -14.49 -6.33 -14.40
CA ASP A 501 -14.07 -7.24 -15.46
C ASP A 501 -14.55 -6.67 -16.80
N GLN A 502 -13.61 -6.35 -17.71
CA GLN A 502 -13.92 -5.68 -18.98
C GLN A 502 -14.84 -6.51 -19.89
N ASP A 503 -14.76 -7.84 -19.80
CA ASP A 503 -15.52 -8.77 -20.62
C ASP A 503 -16.88 -9.15 -20.00
N ALA A 504 -17.18 -8.63 -18.81
CA ALA A 504 -18.44 -8.88 -18.13
C ALA A 504 -19.48 -7.79 -18.40
N THR A 505 -20.73 -8.15 -18.18
CA THR A 505 -21.86 -7.21 -18.14
C THR A 505 -22.28 -6.96 -16.70
N TYR A 506 -22.60 -5.72 -16.39
CA TYR A 506 -23.07 -5.28 -15.08
C TYR A 506 -24.47 -4.68 -15.20
N SER A 507 -25.31 -4.93 -14.21
CA SER A 507 -26.56 -4.19 -14.01
C SER A 507 -26.31 -3.07 -12.98
N ILE A 508 -26.77 -1.87 -13.31
CA ILE A 508 -26.81 -0.75 -12.37
C ILE A 508 -28.26 -0.44 -12.03
N GLN A 509 -28.54 -0.32 -10.73
CA GLN A 509 -29.76 0.25 -10.18
C GLN A 509 -29.38 1.50 -9.37
N SER A 510 -30.23 2.52 -9.41
CA SER A 510 -29.94 3.79 -8.74
C SER A 510 -31.24 4.54 -8.43
N ASN A 511 -31.19 5.47 -7.47
CA ASN A 511 -32.22 6.49 -7.31
C ASN A 511 -32.16 7.59 -8.38
N LYS A 512 -31.15 7.58 -9.24
CA LYS A 512 -31.04 8.42 -10.45
C LYS A 512 -31.44 7.58 -11.66
N GLU A 513 -32.59 7.86 -12.26
CA GLU A 513 -33.15 7.06 -13.38
C GLU A 513 -32.20 6.93 -14.56
N GLN A 514 -31.42 7.99 -14.86
CA GLN A 514 -30.45 8.00 -15.96
C GLN A 514 -29.29 7.00 -15.80
N LEU A 515 -29.05 6.49 -14.58
CA LEU A 515 -27.99 5.52 -14.32
C LEU A 515 -28.49 4.07 -14.40
N ILE A 516 -29.81 3.85 -14.44
CA ILE A 516 -30.38 2.49 -14.43
C ILE A 516 -30.17 1.84 -15.78
N GLY A 517 -29.52 0.68 -15.79
CA GLY A 517 -29.29 -0.04 -17.04
C GLY A 517 -28.34 -1.21 -16.93
N LYS A 518 -28.02 -1.78 -18.11
CA LYS A 518 -26.97 -2.78 -18.27
C LYS A 518 -25.79 -2.14 -18.99
N TYR A 519 -24.61 -2.40 -18.49
CA TYR A 519 -23.37 -1.82 -18.96
C TYR A 519 -22.33 -2.90 -19.19
N GLU A 520 -21.58 -2.82 -20.28
CA GLU A 520 -20.38 -3.62 -20.47
C GLU A 520 -19.26 -3.11 -19.56
N GLY A 521 -18.48 -3.98 -18.97
CA GLY A 521 -17.39 -3.60 -18.05
C GLY A 521 -16.38 -2.64 -18.67
N LYS A 522 -16.06 -2.83 -19.98
CA LYS A 522 -15.18 -1.90 -20.72
C LYS A 522 -15.72 -0.47 -20.78
N ASN A 523 -17.06 -0.28 -20.75
CA ASN A 523 -17.68 1.04 -20.75
C ASN A 523 -17.64 1.65 -19.33
N LEU A 524 -17.93 0.84 -18.31
CA LEU A 524 -17.84 1.29 -16.91
C LEU A 524 -16.42 1.67 -16.49
N LYS A 525 -15.40 1.05 -17.08
CA LYS A 525 -13.99 1.43 -16.86
C LYS A 525 -13.70 2.89 -17.21
N ARG A 526 -14.48 3.50 -18.11
CA ARG A 526 -14.34 4.93 -18.48
C ARG A 526 -14.99 5.87 -17.48
N GLY A 527 -15.63 5.32 -16.45
CA GLY A 527 -16.39 6.05 -15.45
C GLY A 527 -17.88 6.20 -15.81
N VAL A 528 -18.64 6.57 -14.80
CA VAL A 528 -20.07 6.87 -14.87
C VAL A 528 -20.26 8.34 -14.61
N ALA A 529 -20.72 9.09 -15.62
CA ALA A 529 -21.00 10.52 -15.47
C ALA A 529 -22.15 10.73 -14.47
N LEU A 530 -21.96 11.64 -13.55
CA LEU A 530 -22.87 11.93 -12.45
C LEU A 530 -22.93 13.43 -12.15
N SER A 531 -24.14 13.93 -11.96
CA SER A 531 -24.39 15.30 -11.49
C SER A 531 -25.24 15.24 -10.23
N LEU A 532 -24.83 15.98 -9.19
CA LEU A 532 -25.50 16.06 -7.89
C LEU A 532 -25.77 17.51 -7.55
N SER A 533 -26.98 17.79 -7.10
CA SER A 533 -27.33 19.08 -6.52
C SER A 533 -26.87 19.17 -5.07
N ALA A 534 -26.77 20.37 -4.55
CA ALA A 534 -26.47 20.59 -3.13
C ALA A 534 -27.42 19.81 -2.21
N ASN A 535 -26.86 19.14 -1.21
CA ASN A 535 -27.54 18.25 -0.25
C ASN A 535 -28.21 17.01 -0.89
N GLU A 536 -27.82 16.64 -2.10
CA GLU A 536 -28.32 15.43 -2.73
C GLU A 536 -27.53 14.18 -2.34
N GLN A 537 -28.25 13.05 -2.26
CA GLN A 537 -27.67 11.71 -2.06
C GLN A 537 -27.99 10.84 -3.28
N CYS A 538 -26.98 10.21 -3.83
CA CYS A 538 -27.08 9.21 -4.88
C CYS A 538 -26.70 7.84 -4.32
N VAL A 539 -27.54 6.84 -4.57
CA VAL A 539 -27.27 5.43 -4.25
C VAL A 539 -27.17 4.68 -5.56
N ILE A 540 -26.07 3.95 -5.74
CA ILE A 540 -25.80 3.14 -6.92
C ILE A 540 -25.53 1.71 -6.48
N LEU A 541 -26.32 0.76 -6.94
CA LEU A 541 -26.09 -0.67 -6.81
C LEU A 541 -25.48 -1.20 -8.11
N VAL A 542 -24.31 -1.79 -8.02
CA VAL A 542 -23.64 -2.48 -9.13
C VAL A 542 -23.61 -3.97 -8.86
N LYS A 543 -24.05 -4.75 -9.86
CA LYS A 543 -24.04 -6.21 -9.78
C LYS A 543 -23.55 -6.79 -11.10
N LYS A 544 -22.61 -7.75 -11.05
CA LYS A 544 -22.19 -8.51 -12.23
C LYS A 544 -23.34 -9.40 -12.69
N THR A 545 -23.69 -9.30 -13.96
CA THR A 545 -24.76 -10.14 -14.55
C THR A 545 -24.16 -11.50 -14.93
N PRO A 546 -24.79 -12.63 -14.56
CA PRO A 546 -24.34 -13.93 -15.03
C PRO A 546 -24.31 -13.97 -16.56
N ASN A 547 -23.23 -14.48 -17.12
CA ASN A 547 -23.20 -14.76 -18.55
C ASN A 547 -24.27 -15.82 -18.83
N LEU A 548 -25.30 -15.48 -19.59
CA LEU A 548 -26.21 -16.48 -20.16
C LEU A 548 -25.36 -17.36 -21.11
N LYS A 549 -25.08 -18.58 -20.66
CA LYS A 549 -24.45 -19.61 -21.50
C LYS A 549 -25.38 -20.01 -22.63
#